data_1c54d47a55844bae5a3cbe2b80cb11e1
#
_entry.id   1c54d47a55844bae5a3cbe2b80cb11e1
#
_cell.length_a   1.000
_cell.length_b   1.000
_cell.length_c   1.000
_cell.angle_alpha   90.00
_cell.angle_beta   90.00
_cell.angle_gamma   90.00
#
_symmetry.space_group_name_H-M   'P 1'
#
loop_
_entity.id
_entity.type
_entity.pdbx_description
1 polymer ?
#
loop_
_entity_poly.entity_id
_entity_poly.type
_entity_poly.pdbx_seq_one_letter_code
_entity_poly.pdbx_strand_id
1 'polypeptide(L)'
;MKIFDFLRELELFYPMGASEEKTEKCISSYAEIIQRETLKTGEKYDYERIIRHLQRTYRYKSFPSLPDILDALPMGVVIEERFSGREGEVIKRELNGVEYEFVIVPNHWTGVKTIDQLEKDILRRVS
;
A
#
# COMPACT_ATOMS: atom_id res chain seq x y z
N MET A 1 6.17 9.26 4.17
CA MET A 1 5.49 10.42 3.52
C MET A 1 4.09 10.55 4.09
N LYS A 2 3.70 11.75 4.48
CA LYS A 2 2.36 12.04 4.99
C LYS A 2 1.41 12.42 3.86
N ILE A 3 0.09 12.39 4.12
CA ILE A 3 -0.94 12.70 3.10
C ILE A 3 -0.73 14.08 2.46
N PHE A 4 -0.40 15.09 3.25
CA PHE A 4 -0.14 16.43 2.70
C PHE A 4 1.06 16.46 1.77
N ASP A 5 2.15 15.80 2.14
CA ASP A 5 3.34 15.71 1.31
C ASP A 5 3.05 14.97 0.01
N PHE A 6 2.26 13.91 0.08
CA PHE A 6 1.79 13.15 -1.08
C PHE A 6 1.02 14.06 -2.06
N LEU A 7 0.05 14.80 -1.57
CA LEU A 7 -0.77 15.68 -2.42
C LEU A 7 0.03 16.84 -3.00
N ARG A 8 0.95 17.42 -2.24
CA ARG A 8 1.85 18.48 -2.72
C ARG A 8 2.80 17.96 -3.80
N GLU A 9 3.32 16.76 -3.65
CA GLU A 9 4.17 16.14 -4.65
C GLU A 9 3.39 15.81 -5.93
N LEU A 10 2.15 15.31 -5.81
CA LEU A 10 1.27 15.15 -6.96
C LEU A 10 1.03 16.47 -7.69
N GLU A 11 0.86 17.58 -6.97
CA GLU A 11 0.66 18.89 -7.58
C GLU A 11 1.89 19.36 -8.36
N LEU A 12 3.09 18.98 -7.95
CA LEU A 12 4.32 19.24 -8.71
C LEU A 12 4.33 18.51 -10.06
N PHE A 13 3.83 17.28 -10.11
CA PHE A 13 3.74 16.50 -11.34
C PHE A 13 2.52 16.88 -12.20
N TYR A 14 1.42 17.23 -11.55
CA TYR A 14 0.14 17.57 -12.18
C TYR A 14 -0.38 18.89 -11.63
N PRO A 15 0.12 20.04 -12.11
CA PRO A 15 -0.28 21.34 -11.59
C PRO A 15 -1.79 21.59 -11.72
N MET A 16 -2.39 22.11 -10.67
CA MET A 16 -3.82 22.45 -10.67
C MET A 16 -4.13 23.67 -11.54
N GLY A 17 -3.15 24.51 -11.82
CA GLY A 17 -3.35 25.76 -12.57
C GLY A 17 -4.18 26.80 -11.83
N ALA A 18 -4.31 26.69 -10.51
CA ALA A 18 -5.07 27.58 -9.65
C ALA A 18 -4.15 28.47 -8.83
N SER A 19 -4.71 29.50 -8.16
CA SER A 19 -3.97 30.30 -7.21
C SER A 19 -3.45 29.44 -6.05
N GLU A 20 -2.40 29.89 -5.38
CA GLU A 20 -1.83 29.19 -4.23
C GLU A 20 -2.87 28.94 -3.15
N GLU A 21 -3.72 29.91 -2.87
CA GLU A 21 -4.79 29.80 -1.88
C GLU A 21 -5.81 28.71 -2.26
N LYS A 22 -6.25 28.66 -3.52
CA LYS A 22 -7.19 27.63 -3.99
C LYS A 22 -6.55 26.26 -3.99
N THR A 23 -5.29 26.15 -4.37
CA THR A 23 -4.52 24.91 -4.36
C THR A 23 -4.43 24.36 -2.93
N GLU A 24 -4.09 25.19 -1.95
CA GLU A 24 -4.01 24.79 -0.54
C GLU A 24 -5.37 24.34 0.02
N LYS A 25 -6.45 25.00 -0.32
CA LYS A 25 -7.80 24.59 0.08
C LYS A 25 -8.17 23.23 -0.52
N CYS A 26 -7.85 23.02 -1.77
CA CYS A 26 -8.12 21.75 -2.46
C CYS A 26 -7.31 20.60 -1.84
N ILE A 27 -6.03 20.81 -1.59
CA ILE A 27 -5.16 19.85 -0.92
C ILE A 27 -5.70 19.50 0.46
N SER A 28 -6.10 20.50 1.24
CA SER A 28 -6.67 20.28 2.58
C SER A 28 -7.95 19.45 2.54
N SER A 29 -8.84 19.74 1.59
CA SER A 29 -10.09 19.00 1.41
C SER A 29 -9.84 17.54 1.00
N TYR A 30 -8.93 17.33 0.06
CA TYR A 30 -8.54 16.00 -0.39
C TYR A 30 -7.88 15.20 0.73
N ALA A 31 -6.98 15.83 1.48
CA ALA A 31 -6.31 15.21 2.61
C ALA A 31 -7.30 14.72 3.66
N GLU A 32 -8.30 15.52 3.98
CA GLU A 32 -9.34 15.16 4.94
C GLU A 32 -10.14 13.93 4.50
N ILE A 33 -10.56 13.89 3.24
CA ILE A 33 -11.34 12.78 2.70
C ILE A 33 -10.49 11.51 2.61
N ILE A 34 -9.28 11.60 2.12
CA ILE A 34 -8.36 10.46 2.02
C ILE A 34 -8.06 9.91 3.41
N GLN A 35 -7.82 10.78 4.38
CA GLN A 35 -7.57 10.36 5.76
C GLN A 35 -8.75 9.60 6.36
N ARG A 36 -9.98 10.02 6.10
CA ARG A 36 -11.18 9.30 6.53
C ARG A 36 -11.24 7.89 5.93
N GLU A 37 -10.96 7.76 4.63
CA GLU A 37 -10.96 6.46 3.95
C GLU A 37 -9.86 5.54 4.49
N THR A 38 -8.65 6.06 4.71
CA THR A 38 -7.54 5.26 5.26
C THR A 38 -7.80 4.82 6.70
N LEU A 39 -8.46 5.65 7.50
CA LEU A 39 -8.85 5.28 8.88
C LEU A 39 -9.91 4.17 8.89
N LYS A 40 -10.85 4.18 7.94
CA LYS A 40 -11.86 3.13 7.83
C LYS A 40 -11.26 1.76 7.53
N THR A 41 -10.26 1.71 6.67
CA THR A 41 -9.61 0.45 6.29
C THR A 41 -8.62 -0.04 7.35
N GLY A 42 -8.07 0.86 8.16
CA GLY A 42 -7.02 0.55 9.13
C GLY A 42 -5.71 0.11 8.51
N GLU A 43 -5.56 0.24 7.20
CA GLU A 43 -4.37 -0.14 6.45
C GLU A 43 -3.33 0.97 6.43
N LYS A 44 -2.06 0.60 6.28
CA LYS A 44 -0.98 1.56 6.03
C LYS A 44 -0.77 1.69 4.53
N TYR A 45 -0.43 2.90 4.09
CA TYR A 45 -0.25 3.22 2.68
C TYR A 45 1.14 3.78 2.42
N ASP A 46 1.77 3.29 1.35
CA ASP A 46 2.98 3.86 0.79
C ASP A 46 2.59 4.82 -0.33
N TYR A 47 2.57 6.11 -0.03
CA TYR A 47 2.15 7.14 -0.97
C TYR A 47 3.08 7.30 -2.17
N GLU A 48 4.36 6.98 -2.02
CA GLU A 48 5.30 6.98 -3.15
C GLU A 48 4.91 5.94 -4.20
N ARG A 49 4.45 4.77 -3.77
CA ARG A 49 3.94 3.73 -4.70
C ARG A 49 2.69 4.20 -5.42
N ILE A 50 1.81 4.92 -4.73
CA ILE A 50 0.60 5.48 -5.33
C ILE A 50 0.97 6.51 -6.40
N ILE A 51 1.93 7.39 -6.12
CA ILE A 51 2.43 8.36 -7.10
C ILE A 51 2.98 7.65 -8.33
N ARG A 52 3.82 6.64 -8.15
CA ARG A 52 4.39 5.86 -9.27
C ARG A 52 3.31 5.15 -10.08
N HIS A 53 2.28 4.62 -9.41
CA HIS A 53 1.15 4.01 -10.08
C HIS A 53 0.39 5.02 -10.94
N LEU A 54 0.08 6.18 -10.39
CA LEU A 54 -0.58 7.26 -11.13
C LEU A 54 0.25 7.74 -12.31
N GLN A 55 1.57 7.85 -12.17
CA GLN A 55 2.46 8.22 -13.27
C GLN A 55 2.42 7.22 -14.42
N ARG A 56 2.13 5.95 -14.15
CA ARG A 56 2.00 4.90 -15.18
C ARG A 56 0.62 4.86 -15.81
N THR A 57 -0.44 5.10 -15.04
CA THR A 57 -1.82 4.86 -15.46
C THR A 57 -2.59 6.15 -15.76
N TYR A 58 -2.29 7.23 -15.06
CA TYR A 58 -2.95 8.52 -15.23
C TYR A 58 -2.22 9.33 -16.30
N ARG A 59 -2.88 9.53 -17.44
CA ARG A 59 -2.27 10.16 -18.63
C ARG A 59 -2.70 11.59 -18.88
N TYR A 60 -3.50 12.16 -17.99
CA TYR A 60 -3.94 13.55 -18.10
C TYR A 60 -2.89 14.50 -17.52
N LYS A 61 -2.88 15.75 -18.00
CA LYS A 61 -1.97 16.78 -17.50
C LYS A 61 -2.50 17.50 -16.26
N SER A 62 -3.82 17.43 -16.03
CA SER A 62 -4.49 18.04 -14.88
C SER A 62 -4.30 17.22 -13.62
N PHE A 63 -4.47 17.88 -12.46
CA PHE A 63 -4.41 17.20 -11.17
C PHE A 63 -5.47 16.08 -11.11
N PRO A 64 -5.13 14.89 -10.61
CA PRO A 64 -6.09 13.79 -10.51
C PRO A 64 -7.31 14.18 -9.68
N SER A 65 -8.50 13.72 -10.11
CA SER A 65 -9.71 13.91 -9.33
C SER A 65 -9.65 13.06 -8.05
N LEU A 66 -10.49 13.41 -7.07
CA LEU A 66 -10.56 12.64 -5.82
C LEU A 66 -10.90 11.16 -6.06
N PRO A 67 -11.89 10.80 -6.92
CA PRO A 67 -12.13 9.40 -7.27
C PRO A 67 -10.92 8.69 -7.86
N ASP A 68 -10.14 9.33 -8.72
CA ASP A 68 -8.93 8.75 -9.30
C ASP A 68 -7.88 8.42 -8.23
N ILE A 69 -7.72 9.32 -7.26
CA ILE A 69 -6.80 9.10 -6.14
C ILE A 69 -7.29 7.97 -5.24
N LEU A 70 -8.58 7.97 -4.89
CA LEU A 70 -9.18 6.93 -4.05
C LEU A 70 -9.08 5.54 -4.70
N ASP A 71 -9.28 5.46 -6.00
CA ASP A 71 -9.15 4.20 -6.75
C ASP A 71 -7.69 3.70 -6.81
N ALA A 72 -6.73 4.60 -6.71
CA ALA A 72 -5.31 4.26 -6.68
C ALA A 72 -4.79 3.86 -5.30
N LEU A 73 -5.50 4.20 -4.21
CA LEU A 73 -5.06 3.88 -2.84
C LEU A 73 -4.71 2.41 -2.62
N PRO A 74 -5.50 1.42 -3.11
CA PRO A 74 -5.17 0.02 -2.89
C PRO A 74 -3.80 -0.40 -3.43
N MET A 75 -3.27 0.31 -4.43
CA MET A 75 -1.96 0.02 -5.01
C MET A 75 -0.80 0.41 -4.09
N GLY A 76 -1.05 1.22 -3.07
CA GLY A 76 -0.07 1.63 -2.08
C GLY A 76 -0.23 0.96 -0.73
N VAL A 77 -1.15 -0.01 -0.59
CA VAL A 77 -1.34 -0.72 0.67
C VAL A 77 -0.07 -1.47 1.04
N VAL A 78 0.47 -1.15 2.20
CA VAL A 78 1.60 -1.88 2.78
C VAL A 78 1.02 -3.04 3.56
N ILE A 79 1.25 -4.24 3.07
CA ILE A 79 0.99 -5.45 3.85
C ILE A 79 2.11 -5.52 4.87
N GLU A 80 1.84 -5.07 6.11
CA GLU A 80 2.71 -5.42 7.20
C GLU A 80 2.63 -6.92 7.36
N GLU A 81 3.70 -7.60 6.95
CA GLU A 81 3.87 -8.98 7.34
C GLU A 81 3.80 -9.00 8.86
N ARG A 82 2.82 -9.73 9.41
CA ARG A 82 2.68 -9.96 10.85
C ARG A 82 3.97 -10.43 11.51
N PHE A 83 4.95 -10.76 10.69
CA PHE A 83 6.22 -11.31 11.07
C PHE A 83 7.32 -10.56 10.34
N SER A 84 7.66 -9.36 10.82
CA SER A 84 8.90 -8.69 10.48
C SER A 84 10.05 -9.40 11.19
N GLY A 85 10.33 -10.62 10.76
CA GLY A 85 11.46 -11.39 11.29
C GLY A 85 12.74 -11.05 10.55
N ARG A 86 13.87 -11.29 11.21
CA ARG A 86 15.18 -11.19 10.57
C ARG A 86 15.41 -12.41 9.67
N GLU A 87 16.18 -12.23 8.60
CA GLU A 87 16.60 -13.33 7.74
C GLU A 87 17.12 -14.52 8.56
N GLY A 88 16.65 -15.73 8.21
CA GLY A 88 17.02 -16.94 8.91
C GLY A 88 16.20 -17.23 10.16
N GLU A 89 15.30 -16.33 10.55
CA GLU A 89 14.39 -16.58 11.67
C GLU A 89 13.36 -17.65 11.31
N VAL A 90 13.12 -18.57 12.25
CA VAL A 90 12.15 -19.65 12.07
C VAL A 90 10.87 -19.32 12.80
N ILE A 91 9.75 -19.37 12.08
CA ILE A 91 8.42 -19.16 12.64
C ILE A 91 7.71 -20.51 12.68
N LYS A 92 7.23 -20.90 13.85
CA LYS A 92 6.49 -22.15 14.03
C LYS A 92 4.98 -21.90 14.00
N ARG A 93 4.27 -22.74 13.26
CA ARG A 93 2.81 -22.70 13.15
C ARG A 93 2.24 -24.11 13.21
N GLU A 94 1.15 -24.26 13.95
CA GLU A 94 0.39 -25.50 13.99
C GLU A 94 -0.82 -25.39 13.05
N LEU A 95 -0.90 -26.30 12.08
CA LEU A 95 -1.99 -26.37 11.12
C LEU A 95 -2.53 -27.79 11.09
N ASN A 96 -3.82 -27.97 11.39
CA ASN A 96 -4.48 -29.27 11.44
C ASN A 96 -3.77 -30.31 12.32
N GLY A 97 -3.21 -29.90 13.46
CA GLY A 97 -2.52 -30.77 14.40
C GLY A 97 -1.08 -31.08 14.03
N VAL A 98 -0.56 -30.52 12.94
CA VAL A 98 0.83 -30.69 12.49
C VAL A 98 1.60 -29.38 12.66
N GLU A 99 2.77 -29.46 13.27
CA GLU A 99 3.65 -28.31 13.43
C GLU A 99 4.49 -28.08 12.19
N TYR A 100 4.42 -26.87 11.62
CA TYR A 100 5.22 -26.44 10.47
C TYR A 100 6.20 -25.36 10.87
N GLU A 101 7.36 -25.38 10.25
CA GLU A 101 8.39 -24.36 10.43
C GLU A 101 8.55 -23.56 9.13
N PHE A 102 8.45 -22.25 9.22
CA PHE A 102 8.68 -21.32 8.10
C PHE A 102 9.95 -20.55 8.35
N VAL A 103 10.80 -20.44 7.35
CA VAL A 103 12.05 -19.70 7.43
C VAL A 103 11.92 -18.39 6.67
N ILE A 104 12.31 -17.29 7.30
CA ILE A 104 12.34 -15.98 6.64
C ILE A 104 13.58 -15.91 5.76
N VAL A 105 13.36 -15.68 4.47
CA VAL A 105 14.41 -15.61 3.45
C VAL A 105 14.65 -14.16 2.98
N PRO A 106 15.80 -13.87 2.35
CA PRO A 106 16.09 -12.53 1.84
C PRO A 106 15.04 -12.03 0.84
N ASN A 107 14.72 -10.75 0.90
CA ASN A 107 13.72 -10.12 0.03
C ASN A 107 14.07 -10.18 -1.47
N HIS A 108 15.35 -10.33 -1.82
CA HIS A 108 15.79 -10.43 -3.21
C HIS A 108 15.56 -11.81 -3.84
N TRP A 109 15.19 -12.81 -3.06
CA TRP A 109 14.85 -14.12 -3.60
C TRP A 109 13.51 -14.05 -4.34
N THR A 110 13.46 -14.67 -5.51
CA THR A 110 12.26 -14.72 -6.33
C THR A 110 11.54 -16.06 -6.17
N GLY A 111 10.21 -16.06 -6.42
CA GLY A 111 9.40 -17.28 -6.32
C GLY A 111 9.07 -17.71 -4.89
N VAL A 112 9.38 -16.88 -3.91
CA VAL A 112 9.08 -17.16 -2.50
C VAL A 112 7.62 -16.80 -2.21
N LYS A 113 6.89 -17.71 -1.57
CA LYS A 113 5.50 -17.49 -1.16
C LYS A 113 5.46 -16.83 0.22
N THR A 114 4.41 -16.04 0.47
CA THR A 114 4.13 -15.52 1.80
C THR A 114 3.67 -16.64 2.74
N ILE A 115 3.79 -16.41 4.06
CA ILE A 115 3.32 -17.37 5.06
C ILE A 115 1.84 -17.69 4.85
N ASP A 116 1.02 -16.67 4.57
CA ASP A 116 -0.42 -16.86 4.32
C ASP A 116 -0.69 -17.77 3.12
N GLN A 117 0.07 -17.60 2.03
CA GLN A 117 -0.04 -18.47 0.85
C GLN A 117 0.37 -19.91 1.14
N LEU A 118 1.45 -20.09 1.90
CA LEU A 118 1.92 -21.41 2.32
C LEU A 118 0.91 -22.10 3.23
N GLU A 119 0.31 -21.37 4.18
CA GLU A 119 -0.75 -21.90 5.04
C GLU A 119 -1.96 -22.37 4.22
N LYS A 120 -2.41 -21.58 3.24
CA LYS A 120 -3.50 -21.94 2.35
C LYS A 120 -3.18 -23.18 1.52
N ASP A 121 -1.96 -23.28 1.00
CA ASP A 121 -1.51 -24.45 0.22
C ASP A 121 -1.50 -25.71 1.07
N ILE A 122 -1.01 -25.63 2.32
CA ILE A 122 -0.97 -26.72 3.25
C ILE A 122 -2.40 -27.18 3.62
N LEU A 123 -3.28 -26.25 3.97
CA LEU A 123 -4.67 -26.56 4.31
C LEU A 123 -5.41 -27.19 3.14
N ARG A 124 -5.12 -26.79 1.91
CA ARG A 124 -5.69 -27.37 0.70
C ARG A 124 -5.25 -28.82 0.48
N ARG A 125 -4.00 -29.15 0.81
CA ARG A 125 -3.45 -30.53 0.65
C ARG A 125 -4.03 -31.50 1.67
N VAL A 126 -4.42 -31.01 2.83
CA VAL A 126 -4.90 -31.83 3.96
C VAL A 126 -6.43 -31.99 3.96
N SER A 127 -7.13 -31.15 3.21
CA SER A 127 -8.60 -31.24 3.10
C SER A 127 -9.08 -32.29 2.11
#